data_81293d84dcaeb9abddd7ac90a052765b
#
_entry.id   81293d84dcaeb9abddd7ac90a052765b
#
_cell.length_a   1.000
_cell.length_b   1.000
_cell.length_c   1.000
_cell.angle_alpha   90.00
_cell.angle_beta   90.00
_cell.angle_gamma   90.00
#
_symmetry.space_group_name_H-M   'P 1'
#
loop_
_entity.id
_entity.type
_entity.pdbx_description
1 polymer ?
#
loop_
_entity_poly.entity_id
_entity_poly.type
_entity_poly.pdbx_seq_one_letter_code
_entity_poly.pdbx_strand_id
1 'polypeptide(L)'
;MTDHDQNPDGRSMSLSELLALSDEELRACLEPLIDNMLSGSADRDHARHVQDFTTRLKVIVTQENLAAQCEDYQKRLGTFARREFVALFRRRASIAMTWRLFFTKSEDEFVLEAMFVERQGRIQIEHCMIF
;
A
#
# COMPACT_ATOMS: atom_id res chain seq x y z
N MET A 1 -17.21 -14.95 -17.58
CA MET A 1 -16.87 -14.50 -17.25
C MET A 1 -16.65 -14.13 -16.79
N THR A 2 -16.61 -14.10 -16.56
CA THR A 2 -16.34 -13.67 -16.13
C THR A 2 -15.77 -13.35 -15.52
N ASP A 3 -15.77 -13.44 -15.40
CA ASP A 3 -15.24 -12.99 -14.83
C ASP A 3 -14.68 -12.85 -14.21
N HIS A 4 -14.75 -13.24 -14.01
CA HIS A 4 -14.33 -13.10 -13.44
C HIS A 4 -13.64 -12.71 -13.17
N ASP A 5 -13.74 -13.37 -13.51
CA ASP A 5 -12.55 -12.78 -13.41
C ASP A 5 -12.59 -11.36 -13.07
N GLN A 6 -13.57 -10.91 -12.77
CA GLN A 6 -13.63 -9.58 -12.27
C GLN A 6 -12.82 -9.50 -11.03
N ASN A 7 -12.00 -8.47 -10.94
CA ASN A 7 -11.16 -8.27 -9.78
C ASN A 7 -11.64 -7.02 -9.06
N PRO A 8 -12.48 -7.18 -8.04
CA PRO A 8 -13.10 -6.02 -7.40
C PRO A 8 -12.12 -5.15 -6.64
N ASP A 9 -10.88 -5.61 -6.40
CA ASP A 9 -9.90 -4.77 -5.72
C ASP A 9 -9.15 -3.84 -6.68
N GLY A 10 -9.54 -3.79 -7.94
CA GLY A 10 -8.98 -2.87 -8.90
C GLY A 10 -7.72 -3.34 -9.60
N ARG A 11 -7.24 -4.54 -9.29
CA ARG A 11 -6.01 -5.02 -9.93
C ARG A 11 -6.17 -5.30 -11.40
N SER A 12 -7.42 -5.51 -11.88
CA SER A 12 -7.70 -5.71 -13.30
C SER A 12 -7.93 -4.41 -14.05
N MET A 13 -7.95 -3.27 -13.35
CA MET A 13 -8.16 -1.97 -13.97
C MET A 13 -6.85 -1.36 -14.41
N SER A 14 -6.88 -0.62 -15.51
CA SER A 14 -5.73 0.16 -15.95
C SER A 14 -5.61 1.43 -15.10
N LEU A 15 -4.42 2.02 -15.11
CA LEU A 15 -4.23 3.30 -14.44
C LEU A 15 -5.15 4.36 -15.03
N SER A 16 -5.31 4.36 -16.34
CA SER A 16 -6.18 5.30 -17.03
C SER A 16 -7.62 5.20 -16.53
N GLU A 17 -8.10 3.97 -16.33
CA GLU A 17 -9.44 3.76 -15.81
C GLU A 17 -9.57 4.26 -14.38
N LEU A 18 -8.56 4.00 -13.56
CA LEU A 18 -8.56 4.49 -12.18
C LEU A 18 -8.56 6.00 -12.12
N LEU A 19 -7.79 6.66 -13.00
CA LEU A 19 -7.71 8.12 -12.99
C LEU A 19 -9.04 8.79 -13.35
N ALA A 20 -9.97 8.06 -13.94
CA ALA A 20 -11.28 8.58 -14.30
C ALA A 20 -12.30 8.45 -13.16
N LEU A 21 -11.95 7.78 -12.06
CA LEU A 21 -12.86 7.56 -10.94
C LEU A 21 -12.88 8.77 -10.00
N SER A 22 -13.91 8.87 -9.18
CA SER A 22 -13.94 9.84 -8.10
C SER A 22 -12.88 9.46 -7.06
N ASP A 23 -12.55 10.41 -6.16
CA ASP A 23 -11.61 10.14 -5.08
C ASP A 23 -12.07 8.95 -4.24
N GLU A 24 -13.36 8.91 -3.91
CA GLU A 24 -13.90 7.83 -3.08
C GLU A 24 -13.80 6.49 -3.78
N GLU A 25 -14.15 6.43 -5.06
CA GLU A 25 -14.07 5.21 -5.83
C GLU A 25 -12.63 4.74 -6.00
N LEU A 26 -11.73 5.69 -6.24
CA LEU A 26 -10.32 5.38 -6.39
C LEU A 26 -9.75 4.80 -5.11
N ARG A 27 -10.10 5.40 -3.98
CA ARG A 27 -9.66 4.90 -2.68
C ARG A 27 -10.18 3.48 -2.43
N ALA A 28 -11.43 3.22 -2.78
CA ALA A 28 -12.01 1.89 -2.60
C ALA A 28 -11.25 0.83 -3.40
N CYS A 29 -10.66 1.21 -4.54
CA CYS A 29 -9.87 0.30 -5.35
C CYS A 29 -8.46 0.10 -4.81
N LEU A 30 -7.83 1.13 -4.26
CA LEU A 30 -6.41 1.09 -3.90
C LEU A 30 -6.15 0.79 -2.43
N GLU A 31 -7.05 1.18 -1.52
CA GLU A 31 -6.81 0.95 -0.10
C GLU A 31 -6.70 -0.53 0.28
N PRO A 32 -7.38 -1.47 -0.40
CA PRO A 32 -7.15 -2.89 -0.11
C PRO A 32 -5.70 -3.34 -0.32
N LEU A 33 -4.98 -2.72 -1.26
CA LEU A 33 -3.57 -3.03 -1.47
C LEU A 33 -2.73 -2.59 -0.26
N ILE A 34 -3.08 -1.44 0.31
CA ILE A 34 -2.41 -0.92 1.51
C ILE A 34 -2.76 -1.79 2.71
N ASP A 35 -4.04 -2.18 2.85
CA ASP A 35 -4.45 -3.06 3.93
C ASP A 35 -3.64 -4.36 3.93
N ASN A 36 -3.48 -4.96 2.74
CA ASN A 36 -2.72 -6.18 2.61
C ASN A 36 -1.24 -5.97 2.96
N MET A 37 -0.66 -4.87 2.50
CA MET A 37 0.73 -4.55 2.76
C MET A 37 0.98 -4.40 4.26
N LEU A 38 0.14 -3.64 4.94
CA LEU A 38 0.30 -3.41 6.38
C LEU A 38 0.05 -4.70 7.18
N SER A 39 -0.95 -5.47 6.80
CA SER A 39 -1.24 -6.75 7.46
C SER A 39 -0.07 -7.72 7.30
N GLY A 40 0.51 -7.78 6.11
CA GLY A 40 1.69 -8.61 5.87
C GLY A 40 2.86 -8.19 6.73
N SER A 41 3.07 -6.89 6.89
CA SER A 41 4.12 -6.37 7.77
C SER A 41 3.85 -6.74 9.22
N ALA A 42 2.64 -6.52 9.71
CA ALA A 42 2.28 -6.80 11.09
C ALA A 42 2.53 -8.26 11.44
N ASP A 43 2.25 -9.16 10.51
CA ASP A 43 2.40 -10.61 10.71
C ASP A 43 3.81 -11.09 10.33
N ARG A 44 4.69 -10.19 9.90
CA ARG A 44 6.04 -10.51 9.42
C ARG A 44 6.01 -11.54 8.28
N ASP A 45 5.00 -11.42 7.43
CA ASP A 45 4.80 -12.31 6.28
C ASP A 45 5.32 -11.58 5.05
N HIS A 46 6.57 -11.82 4.70
CA HIS A 46 7.24 -11.09 3.62
C HIS A 46 6.52 -11.28 2.28
N ALA A 47 6.17 -12.52 1.94
CA ALA A 47 5.53 -12.80 0.66
C ALA A 47 4.24 -11.99 0.49
N ARG A 48 3.44 -11.90 1.56
CA ARG A 48 2.20 -11.14 1.52
C ARG A 48 2.46 -9.63 1.53
N HIS A 49 3.45 -9.20 2.31
CA HIS A 49 3.78 -7.77 2.40
C HIS A 49 4.15 -7.19 1.05
N VAL A 50 4.94 -7.91 0.25
CA VAL A 50 5.45 -7.40 -1.03
C VAL A 50 4.62 -7.86 -2.22
N GLN A 51 3.48 -8.50 -1.98
CA GLN A 51 2.68 -9.14 -3.01
C GLN A 51 2.35 -8.18 -4.17
N ASP A 52 2.04 -6.94 -3.87
CA ASP A 52 1.64 -5.95 -4.87
C ASP A 52 2.74 -4.94 -5.17
N PHE A 53 3.97 -5.22 -4.77
CA PHE A 53 5.12 -4.34 -5.05
C PHE A 53 5.61 -4.54 -6.47
N THR A 54 6.13 -3.46 -7.08
CA THR A 54 6.85 -3.59 -8.34
C THR A 54 8.11 -4.42 -8.13
N THR A 55 8.65 -4.94 -9.23
CA THR A 55 9.92 -5.69 -9.18
C THR A 55 11.01 -4.87 -8.51
N ARG A 56 11.08 -3.56 -8.84
CA ARG A 56 12.08 -2.66 -8.25
C ARG A 56 11.94 -2.59 -6.74
N LEU A 57 10.72 -2.43 -6.25
CA LEU A 57 10.51 -2.29 -4.81
C LEU A 57 10.75 -3.62 -4.09
N LYS A 58 10.43 -4.74 -4.72
CA LYS A 58 10.72 -6.06 -4.14
C LYS A 58 12.21 -6.28 -3.89
N VAL A 59 13.05 -5.77 -4.78
CA VAL A 59 14.50 -5.89 -4.62
C VAL A 59 14.98 -5.11 -3.39
N ILE A 60 14.34 -3.96 -3.12
CA ILE A 60 14.71 -3.12 -1.98
C ILE A 60 14.20 -3.72 -0.67
N VAL A 61 12.96 -4.21 -0.66
CA VAL A 61 12.30 -4.70 0.56
C VAL A 61 12.48 -6.22 0.63
N THR A 62 13.66 -6.64 1.05
CA THR A 62 13.97 -8.05 1.21
C THR A 62 13.34 -8.61 2.48
N GLN A 63 13.38 -9.94 2.62
CA GLN A 63 12.89 -10.60 3.83
C GLN A 63 13.65 -10.13 5.06
N GLU A 64 14.98 -10.00 4.97
CA GLU A 64 15.80 -9.52 6.07
C GLU A 64 15.47 -8.07 6.40
N ASN A 65 15.26 -7.25 5.38
CA ASN A 65 14.92 -5.85 5.56
C ASN A 65 13.60 -5.71 6.32
N LEU A 66 12.57 -6.47 5.90
CA LEU A 66 11.28 -6.44 6.58
C LEU A 66 11.41 -6.92 8.02
N ALA A 67 12.16 -8.01 8.26
CA ALA A 67 12.34 -8.54 9.60
C ALA A 67 12.97 -7.50 10.53
N ALA A 68 14.00 -6.81 10.03
CA ALA A 68 14.67 -5.77 10.83
C ALA A 68 13.74 -4.60 11.12
N GLN A 69 12.96 -4.17 10.14
CA GLN A 69 12.00 -3.08 10.32
C GLN A 69 10.94 -3.47 11.35
N CYS A 70 10.41 -4.68 11.26
CA CYS A 70 9.38 -5.16 12.19
C CYS A 70 9.92 -5.27 13.60
N GLU A 71 11.15 -5.77 13.74
CA GLU A 71 11.79 -5.86 15.05
C GLU A 71 11.84 -4.48 15.71
N ASP A 72 12.23 -3.47 14.93
CA ASP A 72 12.37 -2.11 15.45
C ASP A 72 11.01 -1.49 15.79
N TYR A 73 10.10 -1.42 14.83
CA TYR A 73 8.89 -0.63 15.06
C TYR A 73 7.95 -1.33 16.04
N GLN A 74 7.84 -2.66 15.97
CA GLN A 74 6.94 -3.38 16.87
C GLN A 74 7.38 -3.27 18.31
N LYS A 75 8.68 -3.18 18.53
CA LYS A 75 9.22 -3.01 19.87
C LYS A 75 8.97 -1.61 20.40
N ARG A 76 9.21 -0.59 19.57
CA ARG A 76 9.10 0.81 19.98
C ARG A 76 7.68 1.35 19.93
N LEU A 77 6.94 0.99 18.90
CA LEU A 77 5.67 1.65 18.58
C LEU A 77 4.46 0.72 18.72
N GLY A 78 4.70 -0.58 18.76
CA GLY A 78 3.62 -1.55 18.78
C GLY A 78 3.23 -1.92 17.37
N THR A 79 1.93 -2.07 17.13
CA THR A 79 1.45 -2.43 15.80
C THR A 79 0.56 -1.31 15.28
N PHE A 80 0.11 -1.43 14.03
CA PHE A 80 -0.75 -0.43 13.40
C PHE A 80 -2.11 -0.41 14.08
N ALA A 81 -2.56 0.78 14.47
CA ALA A 81 -3.84 0.93 15.17
C ALA A 81 -4.94 1.37 14.21
N ARG A 82 -4.74 2.49 13.52
CA ARG A 82 -5.70 3.01 12.55
C ARG A 82 -4.99 3.95 11.61
N ARG A 83 -5.65 4.27 10.49
CA ARG A 83 -5.15 5.32 9.60
C ARG A 83 -6.30 6.18 9.11
N GLU A 84 -5.98 7.43 8.80
CA GLU A 84 -6.92 8.41 8.28
C GLU A 84 -6.39 8.92 6.95
N PHE A 85 -7.23 8.90 5.94
CA PHE A 85 -6.85 9.41 4.63
C PHE A 85 -6.59 10.91 4.70
N VAL A 86 -5.52 11.37 4.03
CA VAL A 86 -5.16 12.79 4.00
C VAL A 86 -5.29 13.36 2.60
N ALA A 87 -4.60 12.78 1.62
CA ALA A 87 -4.57 13.38 0.29
C ALA A 87 -4.28 12.35 -0.79
N LEU A 88 -4.65 12.70 -2.00
CA LEU A 88 -4.54 11.88 -3.19
C LEU A 88 -4.05 12.78 -4.31
N PHE A 89 -3.07 12.31 -5.08
CA PHE A 89 -2.44 13.07 -6.15
C PHE A 89 -2.49 12.26 -7.43
N ARG A 90 -3.10 12.84 -8.46
CA ARG A 90 -3.26 12.18 -9.76
C ARG A 90 -2.21 12.71 -10.72
N ARG A 91 -1.43 11.80 -11.29
CA ARG A 91 -0.45 12.13 -12.31
C ARG A 91 -0.73 11.29 -13.54
N ARG A 92 -0.10 11.64 -14.66
CA ARG A 92 -0.33 10.91 -15.90
C ARG A 92 0.04 9.42 -15.76
N ALA A 93 1.12 9.12 -15.04
CA ALA A 93 1.65 7.77 -14.98
C ALA A 93 1.67 7.18 -13.57
N SER A 94 1.06 7.86 -12.59
CA SER A 94 1.05 7.36 -11.22
C SER A 94 -0.06 8.01 -10.41
N ILE A 95 -0.34 7.40 -9.26
CA ILE A 95 -1.24 7.98 -8.25
C ILE A 95 -0.49 7.89 -6.94
N ALA A 96 -0.39 9.03 -6.23
CA ALA A 96 0.20 9.03 -4.90
C ALA A 96 -0.90 9.25 -3.86
N MET A 97 -0.74 8.64 -2.70
CA MET A 97 -1.71 8.79 -1.61
C MET A 97 -0.96 8.93 -0.29
N THR A 98 -1.56 9.68 0.63
CA THR A 98 -0.99 9.86 1.96
C THR A 98 -2.06 9.65 3.01
N TRP A 99 -1.64 9.08 4.14
CA TRP A 99 -2.50 8.84 5.30
C TRP A 99 -1.79 9.28 6.55
N ARG A 100 -2.58 9.63 7.57
CA ARG A 100 -2.10 9.78 8.94
C ARG A 100 -2.21 8.40 9.58
N LEU A 101 -1.09 7.88 10.11
CA LEU A 101 -1.02 6.52 10.64
C LEU A 101 -0.74 6.56 12.13
N PHE A 102 -1.42 5.72 12.89
CA PHE A 102 -1.28 5.65 14.34
C PHE A 102 -0.85 4.25 14.75
N PHE A 103 -0.04 4.18 15.81
CA PHE A 103 0.46 2.93 16.35
C PHE A 103 -0.09 2.71 17.75
N THR A 104 -0.14 1.45 18.17
CA THR A 104 -0.78 1.09 19.45
C THR A 104 -0.05 1.61 20.68
N LYS A 105 1.26 1.84 20.59
CA LYS A 105 2.10 2.24 21.74
C LYS A 105 2.64 3.65 21.60
N SER A 106 2.08 4.47 20.73
CA SER A 106 2.55 5.83 20.54
C SER A 106 1.37 6.76 20.36
N GLU A 107 1.52 7.99 20.84
CA GLU A 107 0.54 9.03 20.60
C GLU A 107 0.93 9.92 19.43
N ASP A 108 2.09 9.68 18.83
CA ASP A 108 2.55 10.45 17.69
C ASP A 108 1.77 10.08 16.43
N GLU A 109 1.65 11.06 15.55
CA GLU A 109 1.04 10.88 14.23
C GLU A 109 2.16 10.63 13.23
N PHE A 110 2.00 9.58 12.43
CA PHE A 110 2.98 9.24 11.42
C PHE A 110 2.38 9.45 10.04
N VAL A 111 3.25 9.62 9.05
CA VAL A 111 2.85 9.71 7.66
C VAL A 111 3.07 8.36 7.01
N LEU A 112 2.03 7.84 6.36
CA LEU A 112 2.16 6.73 5.44
C LEU A 112 1.96 7.29 4.05
N GLU A 113 2.92 7.09 3.17
CA GLU A 113 2.78 7.51 1.78
C GLU A 113 3.00 6.31 0.86
N ALA A 114 2.31 6.31 -0.26
CA ALA A 114 2.43 5.25 -1.25
C ALA A 114 2.24 5.81 -2.64
N MET A 115 2.91 5.22 -3.63
CA MET A 115 2.73 5.58 -5.02
C MET A 115 2.40 4.31 -5.81
N PHE A 116 1.34 4.41 -6.61
CA PHE A 116 0.82 3.30 -7.41
C PHE A 116 1.10 3.57 -8.87
N VAL A 117 1.50 2.52 -9.58
CA VAL A 117 1.78 2.58 -11.02
C VAL A 117 1.18 1.34 -11.67
N GLU A 118 1.11 1.37 -12.99
CA GLU A 118 0.72 0.17 -13.74
C GLU A 118 1.98 -0.47 -14.30
N ARG A 119 2.17 -1.75 -13.98
CA ARG A 119 3.30 -2.54 -14.48
C ARG A 119 2.79 -3.94 -14.79
N GLN A 120 3.17 -4.46 -15.95
CA GLN A 120 2.81 -5.83 -16.33
C GLN A 120 1.29 -6.03 -16.33
N GLY A 121 0.56 -5.01 -16.71
CA GLY A 121 -0.89 -5.09 -16.87
C GLY A 121 -1.69 -5.01 -15.59
N ARG A 122 -1.07 -4.65 -14.46
CA ARG A 122 -1.81 -4.50 -13.21
C ARG A 122 -1.24 -3.37 -12.36
N ILE A 123 -2.03 -2.91 -11.42
CA ILE A 123 -1.63 -1.83 -10.53
C ILE A 123 -0.75 -2.39 -9.43
N GLN A 124 0.38 -1.74 -9.21
CA GLN A 124 1.38 -2.16 -8.23
C GLN A 124 1.87 -0.97 -7.44
N ILE A 125 2.42 -1.25 -6.26
CA ILE A 125 3.00 -0.24 -5.38
C ILE A 125 4.46 -0.06 -5.78
N GLU A 126 4.80 1.16 -6.20
CA GLU A 126 6.17 1.50 -6.62
C GLU A 126 6.98 2.11 -5.48
N HIS A 127 6.30 2.69 -4.50
CA HIS A 127 6.94 3.36 -3.37
C HIS A 127 6.01 3.30 -2.18
N CYS A 128 6.57 3.07 -1.01
CA CYS A 128 5.84 3.27 0.23
C CYS A 128 6.84 3.61 1.33
N MET A 129 6.41 4.44 2.26
CA MET A 129 7.26 4.87 3.35
C MET A 129 6.38 5.29 4.53
N ILE A 130 6.85 5.00 5.73
CA ILE A 130 6.23 5.46 6.98
C ILE A 130 7.27 6.26 7.72
N PHE A 131 6.90 7.47 8.14
CA PHE A 131 7.83 8.32 8.91
C PHE A 131 7.07 9.32 9.77
#